data_286c790ac2231708640fff99f910cd76
#
_entry.id   286c790ac2231708640fff99f910cd76
#
_cell.length_a   1.000
_cell.length_b   1.000
_cell.length_c   1.000
_cell.angle_alpha   90.00
_cell.angle_beta   90.00
_cell.angle_gamma   90.00
#
_symmetry.space_group_name_H-M   'P 1'
#
loop_
_entity.id
_entity.type
_entity.pdbx_description
1 polymer ?
#
loop_
_entity_poly.entity_id
_entity_poly.type
_entity_poly.pdbx_seq_one_letter_code
_entity_poly.pdbx_strand_id
1 'polypeptide(L)'
;RATVSRDASGRLVVETHGIPDTAKLNADLRRPLGRPEDRALFFHKVAAGRFESTIAVDEGRWIVRLEVSAEGRAWSHEARLG
;
A
#
# COMPACT_ATOMS: atom_id res chain seq x y z
N ARG A 1 -2.50 2.15 12.38
CA ARG A 1 -3.67 2.17 11.51
C ARG A 1 -3.32 2.73 10.15
N ALA A 2 -3.83 2.11 9.10
CA ALA A 2 -3.57 2.54 7.73
C ALA A 2 -4.85 2.54 6.91
N THR A 3 -4.96 3.50 6.01
CA THR A 3 -6.04 3.54 5.02
C THR A 3 -5.42 3.57 3.63
N VAL A 4 -6.06 2.88 2.69
CA VAL A 4 -5.61 2.77 1.31
C VAL A 4 -6.68 3.33 0.39
N SER A 5 -6.26 4.21 -0.51
CA SER A 5 -7.17 4.77 -1.50
C SER A 5 -6.43 4.92 -2.83
N ARG A 6 -7.19 5.20 -3.88
CA ARG A 6 -6.64 5.44 -5.21
C ARG A 6 -6.84 6.92 -5.54
N ASP A 7 -5.80 7.58 -6.01
CA ASP A 7 -5.92 8.97 -6.41
C ASP A 7 -6.34 9.10 -7.88
N ALA A 8 -6.48 10.33 -8.34
CA ALA A 8 -6.94 10.60 -9.71
C ALA A 8 -5.97 10.11 -10.78
N SER A 9 -4.70 9.92 -10.45
CA SER A 9 -3.70 9.39 -11.37
C SER A 9 -3.66 7.88 -11.42
N GLY A 10 -4.43 7.20 -10.59
CA GLY A 10 -4.42 5.75 -10.47
C GLY A 10 -3.40 5.21 -9.50
N ARG A 11 -2.63 6.06 -8.83
CA ARG A 11 -1.67 5.61 -7.81
C ARG A 11 -2.39 5.35 -6.50
N LEU A 12 -1.86 4.38 -5.76
CA LEU A 12 -2.36 4.14 -4.42
C LEU A 12 -1.76 5.14 -3.44
N VAL A 13 -2.61 5.64 -2.57
CA VAL A 13 -2.20 6.52 -1.47
C VAL A 13 -2.48 5.78 -0.17
N VAL A 14 -1.47 5.68 0.67
CA VAL A 14 -1.58 5.05 1.98
C VAL A 14 -1.35 6.12 3.04
N GLU A 15 -2.32 6.27 3.92
CA GLU A 15 -2.19 7.15 5.06
C GLU A 15 -2.09 6.30 6.32
N THR A 16 -1.10 6.61 7.14
CA THR A 16 -0.80 5.87 8.35
C THR A 16 -0.86 6.77 9.57
N HIS A 17 -1.23 6.17 10.70
CA HIS A 17 -1.25 6.86 11.97
C HIS A 17 -0.52 6.03 13.02
N GLY A 18 0.27 6.70 13.86
CA GLY A 18 0.99 6.03 14.93
C GLY A 18 2.18 5.19 14.47
N ILE A 19 2.72 5.47 13.30
CA ILE A 19 3.85 4.75 12.74
C ILE A 19 5.09 5.66 12.77
N PRO A 20 6.27 5.12 13.12
CA PRO A 20 7.50 5.93 13.14
C PRO A 20 7.81 6.56 11.78
N ASP A 21 8.41 7.72 11.81
CA ASP A 21 8.80 8.47 10.60
C ASP A 21 9.80 7.71 9.73
N THR A 22 10.53 6.79 10.32
CA THR A 22 11.54 5.97 9.62
C THR A 22 10.91 4.78 8.90
N ALA A 23 9.59 4.61 8.98
CA ALA A 23 8.93 3.44 8.41
C ALA A 23 9.08 3.38 6.89
N LYS A 24 9.26 2.16 6.40
CA LYS A 24 9.25 1.85 4.97
C LYS A 24 8.00 1.04 4.67
N LEU A 25 7.46 1.26 3.48
CA LEU A 25 6.21 0.65 3.09
C LEU A 25 6.34 0.03 1.71
N ASN A 26 5.89 -1.21 1.57
CA ASN A 26 5.65 -1.82 0.28
C ASN A 26 4.36 -2.63 0.36
N ALA A 27 3.92 -3.17 -0.76
CA ALA A 27 2.70 -3.95 -0.79
C ALA A 27 2.76 -5.04 -1.84
N ASP A 28 1.93 -6.06 -1.63
CA ASP A 28 1.59 -7.03 -2.64
C ASP A 28 0.14 -6.81 -3.03
N LEU A 29 -0.12 -6.86 -4.32
CA LEU A 29 -1.45 -6.74 -4.89
C LEU A 29 -1.86 -8.07 -5.46
N ARG A 30 -3.11 -8.48 -5.23
CA ARG A 30 -3.67 -9.64 -5.90
C ARG A 30 -5.15 -9.42 -6.18
N ARG A 31 -5.63 -10.12 -7.18
CA ARG A 31 -7.05 -10.07 -7.53
C ARG A 31 -7.88 -10.95 -6.58
N PRO A 32 -9.09 -10.50 -6.21
CA PRO A 32 -9.92 -11.25 -5.26
C PRO A 32 -10.41 -12.59 -5.75
N LEU A 33 -10.52 -12.76 -7.06
CA LEU A 33 -11.14 -13.96 -7.64
C LEU A 33 -10.13 -14.97 -8.17
N GLY A 34 -9.02 -15.14 -7.47
CA GLY A 34 -8.11 -16.24 -7.73
C GLY A 34 -7.31 -16.14 -9.03
N ARG A 35 -7.22 -14.99 -9.63
CA ARG A 35 -6.32 -14.81 -10.76
C ARG A 35 -4.89 -14.72 -10.24
N PRO A 36 -3.94 -15.41 -10.90
CA PRO A 36 -2.57 -15.43 -10.43
C PRO A 36 -1.80 -14.16 -10.80
N GLU A 37 -2.36 -13.00 -10.48
CA GLU A 37 -1.70 -11.74 -10.76
C GLU A 37 -1.17 -11.15 -9.46
N ASP A 38 -0.06 -11.72 -8.97
CA ASP A 38 0.62 -11.13 -7.83
C ASP A 38 1.55 -10.05 -8.35
N ARG A 39 1.44 -8.86 -7.80
CA ARG A 39 2.25 -7.75 -8.21
C ARG A 39 2.82 -7.06 -6.99
N ALA A 40 4.13 -6.90 -6.95
CA ALA A 40 4.78 -6.10 -5.93
C ALA A 40 4.59 -4.62 -6.23
N LEU A 41 4.34 -3.83 -5.20
CA LEU A 41 4.13 -2.40 -5.33
C LEU A 41 5.00 -1.67 -4.31
N PHE A 42 5.74 -0.70 -4.79
CA PHE A 42 6.63 0.09 -3.94
C PHE A 42 6.09 1.50 -3.77
N PHE A 43 6.42 2.10 -2.65
CA PHE A 43 5.91 3.40 -2.27
C PHE A 43 7.05 4.35 -1.94
N HIS A 44 6.78 5.63 -2.09
CA HIS A 44 7.65 6.65 -1.56
C HIS A 44 6.84 7.56 -0.63
N LYS A 45 7.51 8.11 0.35
CA LYS A 45 6.90 8.97 1.34
C LYS A 45 6.73 10.37 0.74
N VAL A 46 5.51 10.89 0.76
CA VAL A 46 5.20 12.22 0.23
C VAL A 46 4.96 13.24 1.32
N ALA A 47 4.63 12.79 2.52
CA ALA A 47 4.44 13.63 3.68
C ALA A 47 4.50 12.75 4.93
N ALA A 48 4.50 13.34 6.11
CA ALA A 48 4.47 12.57 7.34
C ALA A 48 3.25 11.66 7.37
N GLY A 49 3.47 10.36 7.49
CA GLY A 49 2.40 9.37 7.52
C GLY A 49 1.68 9.16 6.19
N ARG A 50 2.17 9.71 5.11
CA ARG A 50 1.52 9.58 3.80
C ARG A 50 2.48 9.06 2.76
N PHE A 51 2.07 8.00 2.09
CA PHE A 51 2.86 7.32 1.08
C PHE A 51 2.07 7.22 -0.22
N GLU A 52 2.79 7.22 -1.32
CA GLU A 52 2.19 7.13 -2.64
C GLU A 52 2.94 6.08 -3.45
N SER A 53 2.22 5.24 -4.20
CA SER A 53 2.87 4.22 -5.00
C SER A 53 3.70 4.85 -6.11
N THR A 54 4.78 4.18 -6.49
CA THR A 54 5.69 4.68 -7.52
C THR A 54 5.09 4.59 -8.92
N ILE A 55 4.09 3.74 -9.08
CA ILE A 55 3.39 3.54 -10.37
C ILE A 55 1.89 3.54 -10.14
N ALA A 56 1.15 3.81 -11.20
CA ALA A 56 -0.30 3.67 -11.20
C ALA A 56 -0.68 2.19 -11.18
N VAL A 57 -1.83 1.89 -10.59
CA VAL A 57 -2.37 0.54 -10.46
C VAL A 57 -3.55 0.40 -11.40
N ASP A 58 -3.66 -0.72 -12.09
CA ASP A 58 -4.75 -1.00 -13.00
C ASP A 58 -6.09 -0.91 -12.25
N GLU A 59 -7.13 -0.56 -12.98
CA GLU A 59 -8.45 -0.44 -12.42
C GLU A 59 -9.00 -1.79 -11.94
N GLY A 60 -10.06 -1.73 -11.15
CA GLY A 60 -10.73 -2.90 -10.65
C GLY A 60 -10.42 -3.17 -9.19
N ARG A 61 -10.85 -4.33 -8.75
CA ARG A 61 -10.70 -4.72 -7.34
C ARG A 61 -9.36 -5.38 -7.10
N TRP A 62 -8.77 -4.99 -5.98
CA TRP A 62 -7.50 -5.56 -5.54
C TRP A 62 -7.55 -5.87 -4.05
N ILE A 63 -6.85 -6.91 -3.65
CA ILE A 63 -6.51 -7.12 -2.25
C ILE A 63 -5.10 -6.59 -2.10
N VAL A 64 -4.95 -5.61 -1.21
CA VAL A 64 -3.68 -4.93 -0.98
C VAL A 64 -3.13 -5.40 0.36
N ARG A 65 -2.01 -6.08 0.34
CA ARG A 65 -1.33 -6.47 1.56
C ARG A 65 -0.15 -5.56 1.78
N LEU A 66 -0.29 -4.67 2.74
CA LEU A 66 0.76 -3.72 3.10
C LEU A 66 1.77 -4.38 4.03
N GLU A 67 3.03 -4.14 3.77
CA GLU A 67 4.12 -4.50 4.66
C GLU A 67 4.79 -3.22 5.12
N VAL A 68 4.77 -2.98 6.41
CA VAL A 68 5.37 -1.80 7.03
C VAL A 68 6.51 -2.25 7.91
N SER A 69 7.68 -1.67 7.72
CA SER A 69 8.84 -2.00 8.54
C SER A 69 9.47 -0.73 9.11
N ALA A 70 9.83 -0.77 10.37
CA ALA A 70 10.49 0.33 11.06
C ALA A 70 11.15 -0.18 12.33
N GLU A 71 12.37 0.28 12.60
CA GLU A 71 13.05 0.05 13.87
C GLU A 71 13.12 -1.44 14.26
N GLY A 72 13.44 -2.30 13.31
CA GLY A 72 13.56 -3.72 13.54
C GLY A 72 12.24 -4.47 13.68
N ARG A 73 11.12 -3.80 13.48
CA ARG A 73 9.79 -4.40 13.54
C ARG A 73 9.15 -4.41 12.16
N ALA A 74 8.23 -5.34 11.98
CA ALA A 74 7.45 -5.43 10.74
C ALA A 74 5.98 -5.69 11.09
N TRP A 75 5.10 -5.04 10.35
CA TRP A 75 3.66 -5.22 10.46
C TRP A 75 3.09 -5.49 9.10
N SER A 76 1.99 -6.21 9.05
CA SER A 76 1.23 -6.35 7.82
C SER A 76 -0.21 -5.91 8.05
N HIS A 77 -0.82 -5.40 7.01
CA HIS A 77 -2.19 -4.94 7.04
C HIS A 77 -2.83 -5.22 5.69
N GLU A 78 -3.98 -5.86 5.68
CA GLU A 78 -4.68 -6.17 4.46
C GLU A 78 -5.83 -5.21 4.26
N ALA A 79 -5.94 -4.66 3.06
CA ALA A 79 -7.02 -3.75 2.70
C ALA A 79 -7.61 -4.18 1.36
N ARG A 80 -8.84 -3.78 1.11
CA ARG A 80 -9.50 -4.02 -0.17
C ARG A 80 -9.67 -2.71 -0.90
N LEU A 81 -9.36 -2.74 -2.18
CA LEU A 81 -9.49 -1.60 -3.07
C LEU A 81 -10.47 -1.96 -4.17
N GLY A 82 -11.39 -1.09 -4.42
CA GLY A 82 -12.39 -1.38 -5.45
C GLY A 82 -13.28 -0.22 -5.78
#